data_9d022bd58c21ef4278a080c3558bcf08
#
_entry.id   9d022bd58c21ef4278a080c3558bcf08
#
_cell.length_a   1.000
_cell.length_b   1.000
_cell.length_c   1.000
_cell.angle_alpha   90.00
_cell.angle_beta   90.00
_cell.angle_gamma   90.00
#
_symmetry.space_group_name_H-M   'P 1'
#
loop_
_entity.id
_entity.type
_entity.pdbx_description
1 polymer ?
#
loop_
_entity_poly.entity_id
_entity_poly.type
_entity_poly.pdbx_seq_one_letter_code
_entity_poly.pdbx_strand_id
1 'polypeptide(L)'
;MIGNTLPDSVNDVKNYAAITLLAATLVGCDNPSAPLSFTPEMASFSNEFDFDPLRGPVKDFTQTLFNDKGEVSKRVTGTMSTEGCFDTLELHDLEANTGVALVLDANYYLDAETQQRKVKLQGKCQLAELPSAGVTWDTDDNGFVVAAHGKEMEVKYRYDADGYPLGKTTVSGDQHLSVQSTPSKDLRKRMDYSAVSMLNDKPLGNVNQSCDYDRHNNPVSCDLTITDNSVKPLTMLVPLATVRSAERGC
;
A
#
# COMPACT_ATOMS: atom_id res chain seq x y z
N MET A 1 50.31 14.14 -84.77
CA MET A 1 51.50 13.36 -84.56
C MET A 1 51.54 13.01 -83.06
N ILE A 2 51.23 11.78 -82.80
CA ILE A 2 52.13 10.86 -82.07
C ILE A 2 52.40 11.38 -80.65
N GLY A 3 52.17 10.70 -79.59
CA GLY A 3 51.89 9.33 -79.32
C GLY A 3 51.78 9.11 -77.81
N ASN A 4 51.13 8.04 -77.51
CA ASN A 4 51.27 7.14 -76.37
C ASN A 4 52.22 7.52 -75.23
N THR A 5 51.80 7.33 -74.05
CA THR A 5 51.96 6.08 -73.26
C THR A 5 51.44 6.21 -71.87
N LEU A 6 50.61 5.25 -71.50
CA LEU A 6 50.44 4.82 -70.12
C LEU A 6 51.77 4.20 -69.58
N PRO A 7 52.01 4.22 -68.30
CA PRO A 7 51.86 2.95 -67.59
C PRO A 7 51.24 3.01 -66.21
N ASP A 8 50.60 1.93 -65.96
CA ASP A 8 50.36 1.24 -64.73
C ASP A 8 51.15 1.63 -63.48
N SER A 9 50.53 1.76 -62.39
CA SER A 9 50.84 1.06 -61.13
C SER A 9 49.74 1.20 -60.12
N VAL A 10 49.00 0.18 -59.96
CA VAL A 10 49.02 -0.72 -58.82
C VAL A 10 48.55 -0.09 -57.52
N ASN A 11 47.34 -0.40 -57.25
CA ASN A 11 46.77 -0.85 -56.00
C ASN A 11 47.53 -0.52 -54.69
N ASP A 12 46.88 0.28 -53.87
CA ASP A 12 46.90 0.04 -52.45
C ASP A 12 45.52 0.33 -51.89
N VAL A 13 44.66 -0.71 -51.91
CA VAL A 13 43.39 -0.75 -51.20
C VAL A 13 43.73 -1.03 -49.73
N LYS A 14 43.94 0.02 -48.96
CA LYS A 14 43.97 -0.11 -47.51
C LYS A 14 42.54 -0.35 -47.05
N ASN A 15 42.23 -1.60 -46.76
CA ASN A 15 41.07 -2.05 -46.01
C ASN A 15 41.09 -1.40 -44.62
N TYR A 16 40.40 -0.30 -44.48
CA TYR A 16 39.94 0.17 -43.16
C TYR A 16 38.73 -0.66 -42.76
N ALA A 17 38.99 -1.75 -42.04
CA ALA A 17 37.97 -2.44 -41.30
C ALA A 17 37.45 -1.45 -40.23
N ALA A 18 36.34 -0.80 -40.51
CA ALA A 18 35.60 -0.04 -39.52
C ALA A 18 35.01 -1.05 -38.52
N ILE A 19 35.73 -1.27 -37.41
CA ILE A 19 35.21 -1.97 -36.26
C ILE A 19 34.21 -1.01 -35.63
N THR A 20 32.96 -1.16 -36.01
CA THR A 20 31.83 -0.56 -35.30
C THR A 20 31.73 -1.30 -33.97
N LEU A 21 32.29 -0.72 -32.89
CA LEU A 21 32.01 -1.12 -31.55
C LEU A 21 30.52 -0.81 -31.32
N LEU A 22 29.68 -1.83 -31.45
CA LEU A 22 28.34 -1.80 -30.86
C LEU A 22 28.54 -1.77 -29.33
N ALA A 23 28.56 -0.58 -28.75
CA ALA A 23 28.35 -0.40 -27.34
C ALA A 23 26.92 -0.86 -27.06
N ALA A 24 26.74 -2.13 -26.71
CA ALA A 24 25.52 -2.61 -26.08
C ALA A 24 25.40 -1.84 -24.75
N THR A 25 24.66 -0.74 -24.76
CA THR A 25 24.18 -0.13 -23.53
C THR A 25 23.26 -1.16 -22.91
N LEU A 26 23.80 -1.90 -21.96
CA LEU A 26 23.00 -2.59 -20.97
C LEU A 26 22.21 -1.47 -20.26
N VAL A 27 21.03 -1.18 -20.74
CA VAL A 27 20.04 -0.43 -19.99
C VAL A 27 19.64 -1.39 -18.86
N GLY A 28 20.42 -1.33 -17.77
CA GLY A 28 20.06 -2.00 -16.55
C GLY A 28 18.71 -1.45 -16.13
N CYS A 29 17.74 -2.33 -15.89
CA CYS A 29 16.46 -2.04 -15.24
C CYS A 29 16.63 -1.61 -13.77
N ASP A 30 17.83 -1.24 -13.34
CA ASP A 30 18.20 -0.80 -12.00
C ASP A 30 18.43 0.71 -11.90
N ASN A 31 17.55 1.50 -12.50
CA ASN A 31 17.44 2.87 -12.06
C ASN A 31 16.58 2.85 -10.79
N PRO A 32 17.03 3.36 -9.64
CA PRO A 32 16.17 3.48 -8.47
C PRO A 32 15.09 4.52 -8.79
N SER A 33 14.06 4.08 -9.50
CA SER A 33 12.87 4.89 -9.72
C SER A 33 12.30 5.27 -8.35
N ALA A 34 11.77 6.48 -8.24
CA ALA A 34 11.04 6.89 -7.04
C ALA A 34 9.97 5.82 -6.72
N PRO A 35 9.73 5.52 -5.44
CA PRO A 35 8.68 4.62 -5.04
C PRO A 35 7.34 5.04 -5.65
N LEU A 36 6.53 4.07 -6.05
CA LEU A 36 5.18 4.35 -6.50
C LEU A 36 4.33 4.91 -5.35
N SER A 37 3.42 5.83 -5.66
CA SER A 37 2.42 6.31 -4.69
C SER A 37 1.45 5.21 -4.30
N PHE A 38 0.80 5.35 -3.15
CA PHE A 38 -0.29 4.47 -2.74
C PHE A 38 -1.54 4.80 -3.58
N THR A 39 -2.23 3.77 -4.06
CA THR A 39 -3.49 4.01 -4.77
C THR A 39 -4.59 4.43 -3.81
N PRO A 40 -5.58 5.23 -4.25
CA PRO A 40 -6.69 5.64 -3.39
C PRO A 40 -7.44 4.46 -2.78
N GLU A 41 -7.63 3.38 -3.53
CA GLU A 41 -8.31 2.17 -3.06
C GLU A 41 -7.50 1.50 -1.93
N MET A 42 -6.21 1.23 -2.16
CA MET A 42 -5.35 0.63 -1.14
C MET A 42 -5.28 1.49 0.12
N ALA A 43 -5.03 2.79 -0.04
CA ALA A 43 -4.88 3.72 1.07
C ALA A 43 -6.18 3.90 1.86
N SER A 44 -7.33 4.00 1.19
CA SER A 44 -8.63 4.16 1.83
C SER A 44 -9.05 2.91 2.61
N PHE A 45 -8.90 1.73 1.98
CA PHE A 45 -9.21 0.46 2.66
C PHE A 45 -8.28 0.21 3.84
N SER A 46 -6.97 0.46 3.68
CA SER A 46 -6.02 0.28 4.78
C SER A 46 -6.32 1.19 5.97
N ASN A 47 -6.70 2.45 5.70
CA ASN A 47 -7.02 3.43 6.75
C ASN A 47 -8.38 3.13 7.42
N GLU A 48 -9.35 2.59 6.67
CA GLU A 48 -10.65 2.19 7.20
C GLU A 48 -10.55 0.92 8.04
N PHE A 49 -9.87 -0.11 7.52
CA PHE A 49 -9.86 -1.45 8.10
C PHE A 49 -8.57 -1.77 8.90
N ASP A 50 -7.75 -0.77 9.19
CA ASP A 50 -6.57 -0.84 10.06
C ASP A 50 -5.56 -1.93 9.67
N PHE A 51 -5.05 -1.85 8.42
CA PHE A 51 -3.91 -2.62 7.94
C PHE A 51 -2.91 -1.75 7.19
N ASP A 52 -1.70 -2.25 6.96
CA ASP A 52 -0.64 -1.48 6.32
C ASP A 52 -0.86 -1.37 4.80
N PRO A 53 -0.87 -0.15 4.22
CA PRO A 53 -1.04 0.02 2.78
C PRO A 53 0.17 -0.51 2.01
N LEU A 54 -0.08 -1.07 0.82
CA LEU A 54 0.92 -1.62 -0.08
C LEU A 54 1.02 -0.81 -1.37
N ARG A 55 2.18 -0.87 -2.02
CA ARG A 55 2.49 -0.13 -3.25
C ARG A 55 2.66 -1.04 -4.45
N GLY A 56 2.47 -0.44 -5.62
CA GLY A 56 2.72 -1.09 -6.89
C GLY A 56 1.67 -2.14 -7.27
N PRO A 57 2.00 -3.02 -8.22
CA PRO A 57 1.06 -4.00 -8.74
C PRO A 57 0.95 -5.21 -7.81
N VAL A 58 0.26 -5.03 -6.68
CA VAL A 58 -0.05 -6.11 -5.73
C VAL A 58 -1.09 -7.03 -6.36
N LYS A 59 -0.85 -8.34 -6.33
CA LYS A 59 -1.79 -9.36 -6.77
C LYS A 59 -2.50 -10.01 -5.60
N ASP A 60 -1.74 -10.44 -4.62
CA ASP A 60 -2.23 -11.02 -3.37
C ASP A 60 -1.30 -10.64 -2.23
N PHE A 61 -1.83 -10.58 -1.01
CA PHE A 61 -1.04 -10.32 0.18
C PHE A 61 -1.67 -10.96 1.41
N THR A 62 -0.84 -11.18 2.41
CA THR A 62 -1.26 -11.53 3.77
C THR A 62 -0.45 -10.71 4.74
N GLN A 63 -1.12 -10.01 5.64
CA GLN A 63 -0.51 -9.32 6.78
C GLN A 63 -0.94 -10.01 8.07
N THR A 64 0.00 -10.25 8.97
CA THR A 64 -0.26 -10.91 10.24
C THR A 64 0.37 -10.10 11.37
N LEU A 65 -0.46 -9.73 12.34
CA LEU A 65 -0.02 -9.10 13.57
C LEU A 65 0.10 -10.17 14.65
N PHE A 66 1.20 -10.17 15.39
CA PHE A 66 1.42 -11.07 16.51
C PHE A 66 1.44 -10.28 17.82
N ASN A 67 0.91 -10.86 18.87
CA ASN A 67 1.00 -10.30 20.21
C ASN A 67 2.39 -10.57 20.84
N ASP A 68 2.59 -10.08 22.07
CA ASP A 68 3.82 -10.23 22.83
C ASP A 68 4.20 -11.69 23.16
N LYS A 69 3.25 -12.62 23.04
CA LYS A 69 3.45 -14.07 23.20
C LYS A 69 3.82 -14.78 21.91
N GLY A 70 3.85 -14.07 20.77
CA GLY A 70 4.07 -14.64 19.45
C GLY A 70 2.84 -15.35 18.87
N GLU A 71 1.65 -15.13 19.44
CA GLU A 71 0.38 -15.63 18.93
C GLU A 71 -0.20 -14.64 17.93
N VAL A 72 -0.88 -15.13 16.89
CA VAL A 72 -1.54 -14.27 15.92
C VAL A 72 -2.71 -13.55 16.57
N SER A 73 -2.65 -12.22 16.59
CA SER A 73 -3.74 -11.35 17.08
C SER A 73 -4.67 -10.89 15.97
N LYS A 74 -4.10 -10.50 14.83
CA LYS A 74 -4.88 -10.10 13.64
C LYS A 74 -4.30 -10.68 12.37
N ARG A 75 -5.16 -10.91 11.37
CA ARG A 75 -4.75 -11.29 10.03
C ARG A 75 -5.61 -10.59 8.99
N VAL A 76 -4.95 -10.05 7.96
CA VAL A 76 -5.60 -9.48 6.78
C VAL A 76 -5.06 -10.19 5.55
N THR A 77 -5.95 -10.70 4.71
CA THR A 77 -5.59 -11.34 3.44
C THR A 77 -6.39 -10.68 2.33
N GLY A 78 -5.76 -10.36 1.22
CA GLY A 78 -6.43 -9.75 0.08
C GLY A 78 -5.89 -10.25 -1.25
N THR A 79 -6.77 -10.31 -2.24
CA THR A 79 -6.41 -10.46 -3.65
C THR A 79 -6.90 -9.24 -4.41
N MET A 80 -6.11 -8.80 -5.40
CA MET A 80 -6.42 -7.59 -6.15
C MET A 80 -6.51 -7.87 -7.64
N SER A 81 -7.45 -7.22 -8.28
CA SER A 81 -7.56 -7.20 -9.74
C SER A 81 -6.43 -6.40 -10.38
N THR A 82 -6.24 -6.56 -11.68
CA THR A 82 -5.30 -5.74 -12.46
C THR A 82 -5.67 -4.26 -12.49
N GLU A 83 -6.91 -3.93 -12.16
CA GLU A 83 -7.43 -2.57 -12.06
C GLU A 83 -7.16 -1.93 -10.69
N GLY A 84 -6.68 -2.71 -9.72
CA GLY A 84 -6.36 -2.26 -8.37
C GLY A 84 -7.53 -2.28 -7.39
N CYS A 85 -8.62 -2.98 -7.73
CA CYS A 85 -9.70 -3.27 -6.78
C CYS A 85 -9.37 -4.52 -5.96
N PHE A 86 -9.85 -4.61 -4.73
CA PHE A 86 -9.79 -5.86 -3.98
C PHE A 86 -10.85 -6.82 -4.55
N ASP A 87 -10.41 -7.94 -5.16
CA ASP A 87 -11.32 -9.02 -5.56
C ASP A 87 -11.84 -9.76 -4.34
N THR A 88 -10.95 -9.97 -3.36
CA THR A 88 -11.29 -10.50 -2.03
C THR A 88 -10.55 -9.73 -0.95
N LEU A 89 -11.18 -9.61 0.23
CA LEU A 89 -10.57 -9.04 1.42
C LEU A 89 -11.09 -9.78 2.65
N GLU A 90 -10.19 -10.39 3.40
CA GLU A 90 -10.50 -11.09 4.65
C GLU A 90 -9.81 -10.38 5.80
N LEU A 91 -10.59 -10.10 6.83
CA LEU A 91 -10.17 -9.41 8.04
C LEU A 91 -10.52 -10.30 9.22
N HIS A 92 -9.54 -10.69 10.01
CA HIS A 92 -9.72 -11.51 11.20
C HIS A 92 -9.04 -10.87 12.40
N ASP A 93 -9.80 -10.61 13.44
CA ASP A 93 -9.32 -10.28 14.78
C ASP A 93 -9.49 -11.52 15.65
N LEU A 94 -8.37 -12.22 15.90
CA LEU A 94 -8.37 -13.50 16.60
C LEU A 94 -8.48 -13.32 18.12
N GLU A 95 -8.08 -12.16 18.64
CA GLU A 95 -8.25 -11.84 20.08
C GLU A 95 -9.71 -11.54 20.40
N ALA A 96 -10.39 -10.77 19.52
CA ALA A 96 -11.82 -10.50 19.65
C ALA A 96 -12.70 -11.64 19.12
N ASN A 97 -12.11 -12.65 18.46
CA ASN A 97 -12.82 -13.72 17.77
C ASN A 97 -13.89 -13.20 16.80
N THR A 98 -13.51 -12.18 16.02
CA THR A 98 -14.36 -11.57 15.00
C THR A 98 -13.67 -11.60 13.64
N GLY A 99 -14.46 -11.52 12.57
CA GLY A 99 -13.91 -11.45 11.24
C GLY A 99 -14.98 -11.27 10.18
N VAL A 100 -14.51 -10.90 9.00
CA VAL A 100 -15.34 -10.81 7.79
C VAL A 100 -14.50 -11.24 6.60
N ALA A 101 -15.11 -12.02 5.71
CA ALA A 101 -14.56 -12.35 4.41
C ALA A 101 -15.45 -11.71 3.34
N LEU A 102 -14.86 -10.87 2.51
CA LEU A 102 -15.54 -10.07 1.50
C LEU A 102 -15.11 -10.53 0.11
N VAL A 103 -16.05 -10.60 -0.81
CA VAL A 103 -15.82 -10.87 -2.23
C VAL A 103 -16.49 -9.79 -3.08
N LEU A 104 -15.76 -9.28 -4.06
CA LEU A 104 -16.27 -8.25 -4.97
C LEU A 104 -17.29 -8.85 -5.94
N ASP A 105 -18.49 -8.25 -5.99
CA ASP A 105 -19.54 -8.53 -6.97
C ASP A 105 -20.11 -7.22 -7.51
N ALA A 106 -19.74 -6.89 -8.72
CA ALA A 106 -20.09 -5.61 -9.38
C ALA A 106 -19.71 -4.40 -8.51
N ASN A 107 -20.69 -3.72 -7.93
CA ASN A 107 -20.51 -2.54 -7.09
C ASN A 107 -20.80 -2.80 -5.60
N TYR A 108 -20.64 -4.05 -5.16
CA TYR A 108 -20.78 -4.46 -3.76
C TYR A 108 -19.64 -5.39 -3.33
N TYR A 109 -19.26 -5.30 -2.08
CA TYR A 109 -18.66 -6.43 -1.40
C TYR A 109 -19.75 -7.26 -0.76
N LEU A 110 -19.77 -8.53 -1.10
CA LEU A 110 -20.61 -9.53 -0.46
C LEU A 110 -19.81 -10.23 0.64
N ASP A 111 -20.50 -10.67 1.66
CA ASP A 111 -19.97 -11.65 2.60
C ASP A 111 -19.72 -12.97 1.84
N ALA A 112 -18.52 -13.49 1.92
CA ALA A 112 -18.11 -14.65 1.12
C ALA A 112 -18.90 -15.92 1.45
N GLU A 113 -19.37 -16.06 2.69
CA GLU A 113 -20.13 -17.23 3.16
C GLU A 113 -21.62 -17.08 2.88
N THR A 114 -22.21 -15.97 3.28
CA THR A 114 -23.66 -15.76 3.23
C THR A 114 -24.15 -15.08 1.96
N GLN A 115 -23.25 -14.56 1.14
CA GLN A 115 -23.52 -13.79 -0.10
C GLN A 115 -24.39 -12.53 0.15
N GLN A 116 -24.47 -12.07 1.39
CA GLN A 116 -25.18 -10.84 1.73
C GLN A 116 -24.32 -9.63 1.36
N ARG A 117 -24.96 -8.58 0.83
CA ARG A 117 -24.31 -7.31 0.53
C ARG A 117 -23.86 -6.65 1.84
N LYS A 118 -22.57 -6.41 1.98
CA LYS A 118 -21.97 -5.77 3.16
C LYS A 118 -21.61 -4.31 2.89
N VAL A 119 -20.83 -4.07 1.83
CA VAL A 119 -20.33 -2.74 1.50
C VAL A 119 -20.73 -2.40 0.08
N LYS A 120 -21.34 -1.23 -0.10
CA LYS A 120 -21.60 -0.67 -1.42
C LYS A 120 -20.41 0.15 -1.88
N LEU A 121 -20.11 0.04 -3.16
CA LEU A 121 -19.01 0.73 -3.81
C LEU A 121 -19.54 1.78 -4.80
N GLN A 122 -18.69 2.75 -5.11
CA GLN A 122 -18.89 3.75 -6.15
C GLN A 122 -17.64 3.91 -7.01
N GLY A 123 -17.79 4.59 -8.15
CA GLY A 123 -16.67 4.85 -9.06
C GLY A 123 -15.93 3.58 -9.41
N LYS A 124 -14.60 3.62 -9.25
CA LYS A 124 -13.72 2.47 -9.43
C LYS A 124 -13.49 1.78 -8.09
N CYS A 125 -14.46 1.03 -7.59
CA CYS A 125 -14.38 0.27 -6.33
C CYS A 125 -14.07 1.09 -5.06
N GLN A 126 -14.43 2.37 -5.02
CA GLN A 126 -14.32 3.21 -3.84
C GLN A 126 -15.43 2.88 -2.84
N LEU A 127 -15.14 3.00 -1.55
CA LEU A 127 -16.14 2.83 -0.49
C LEU A 127 -17.26 3.88 -0.64
N ALA A 128 -18.51 3.46 -0.54
CA ALA A 128 -19.67 4.35 -0.60
C ALA A 128 -20.56 4.22 0.63
N GLU A 129 -21.00 3.01 0.96
CA GLU A 129 -21.94 2.79 2.07
C GLU A 129 -21.65 1.45 2.78
N LEU A 130 -21.88 1.43 4.10
CA LEU A 130 -22.02 0.22 4.90
C LEU A 130 -23.47 0.15 5.41
N PRO A 131 -24.42 -0.44 4.63
CA PRO A 131 -25.86 -0.34 4.91
C PRO A 131 -26.26 -0.88 6.26
N SER A 132 -25.60 -1.95 6.73
CA SER A 132 -25.89 -2.60 8.02
C SER A 132 -25.62 -1.68 9.23
N ALA A 133 -24.67 -0.74 9.10
CA ALA A 133 -24.30 0.21 10.13
C ALA A 133 -24.83 1.64 9.85
N GLY A 134 -25.43 1.87 8.68
CA GLY A 134 -25.88 3.20 8.26
C GLY A 134 -24.73 4.18 8.10
N VAL A 135 -23.55 3.68 7.66
CA VAL A 135 -22.37 4.50 7.41
C VAL A 135 -22.27 4.81 5.92
N THR A 136 -21.92 6.06 5.60
CA THR A 136 -21.59 6.51 4.23
C THR A 136 -20.20 7.09 4.22
N TRP A 137 -19.49 6.94 3.09
CA TRP A 137 -18.16 7.52 2.89
C TRP A 137 -18.17 8.59 1.80
N ASP A 138 -17.45 9.69 2.07
CA ASP A 138 -17.15 10.72 1.09
C ASP A 138 -15.74 10.51 0.53
N THR A 139 -15.59 10.67 -0.79
CA THR A 139 -14.30 10.65 -1.48
C THR A 139 -13.96 12.02 -2.04
N ASP A 140 -12.66 12.35 -2.09
CA ASP A 140 -12.17 13.53 -2.80
C ASP A 140 -12.09 13.31 -4.33
N ASP A 141 -11.69 14.34 -5.05
CA ASP A 141 -11.53 14.30 -6.51
C ASP A 141 -10.45 13.30 -6.97
N ASN A 142 -9.54 12.88 -6.09
CA ASN A 142 -8.50 11.88 -6.35
C ASN A 142 -8.95 10.46 -6.00
N GLY A 143 -10.14 10.30 -5.42
CA GLY A 143 -10.71 9.00 -5.05
C GLY A 143 -10.36 8.51 -3.65
N PHE A 144 -9.66 9.30 -2.82
CA PHE A 144 -9.41 8.94 -1.43
C PHE A 144 -10.64 9.16 -0.57
N VAL A 145 -10.93 8.22 0.32
CA VAL A 145 -11.97 8.41 1.34
C VAL A 145 -11.50 9.44 2.35
N VAL A 146 -12.20 10.56 2.44
CA VAL A 146 -11.83 11.69 3.33
C VAL A 146 -12.74 11.82 4.54
N ALA A 147 -13.95 11.28 4.49
CA ALA A 147 -14.85 11.25 5.63
C ALA A 147 -15.74 9.99 5.65
N ALA A 148 -16.19 9.61 6.85
CA ALA A 148 -17.26 8.65 7.03
C ALA A 148 -18.30 9.24 7.98
N HIS A 149 -19.58 9.02 7.67
CA HIS A 149 -20.72 9.54 8.42
C HIS A 149 -21.61 8.39 8.87
N GLY A 150 -21.75 8.24 10.17
CA GLY A 150 -22.72 7.34 10.81
C GLY A 150 -23.77 8.11 11.59
N LYS A 151 -24.71 7.40 12.22
CA LYS A 151 -25.84 8.03 12.96
C LYS A 151 -25.37 8.98 14.07
N GLU A 152 -24.32 8.60 14.81
CA GLU A 152 -23.78 9.36 15.94
C GLU A 152 -22.26 9.45 15.87
N MET A 153 -21.69 9.25 14.68
CA MET A 153 -20.25 9.18 14.48
C MET A 153 -19.87 9.88 13.18
N GLU A 154 -18.80 10.65 13.25
CA GLU A 154 -18.10 11.21 12.08
C GLU A 154 -16.65 10.82 12.16
N VAL A 155 -16.07 10.37 11.03
CA VAL A 155 -14.65 10.08 10.91
C VAL A 155 -14.06 10.95 9.80
N LYS A 156 -12.89 11.55 10.06
CA LYS A 156 -12.11 12.28 9.06
C LYS A 156 -10.78 11.59 8.85
N TYR A 157 -10.45 11.32 7.60
CA TYR A 157 -9.21 10.66 7.19
C TYR A 157 -8.24 11.68 6.59
N ARG A 158 -6.95 11.43 6.75
CA ARG A 158 -5.90 12.28 6.18
C ARG A 158 -4.86 11.44 5.47
N TYR A 159 -4.35 11.99 4.37
CA TYR A 159 -3.31 11.39 3.54
C TYR A 159 -2.23 12.43 3.25
N ASP A 160 -1.04 11.98 2.92
CA ASP A 160 -0.01 12.86 2.37
C ASP A 160 -0.06 12.90 0.84
N ALA A 161 0.91 13.60 0.24
CA ALA A 161 0.98 13.76 -1.22
C ALA A 161 1.23 12.43 -1.97
N ASP A 162 1.79 11.41 -1.29
CA ASP A 162 2.03 10.08 -1.85
C ASP A 162 0.84 9.13 -1.62
N GLY A 163 -0.24 9.61 -0.99
CA GLY A 163 -1.39 8.81 -0.61
C GLY A 163 -1.16 7.95 0.65
N TYR A 164 -0.10 8.20 1.43
CA TYR A 164 0.12 7.50 2.69
C TYR A 164 -0.90 7.95 3.74
N PRO A 165 -1.58 7.02 4.46
CA PRO A 165 -2.52 7.36 5.52
C PRO A 165 -1.82 8.05 6.70
N LEU A 166 -2.21 9.30 6.99
CA LEU A 166 -1.69 10.07 8.14
C LEU A 166 -2.54 9.89 9.39
N GLY A 167 -3.51 8.97 9.35
CA GLY A 167 -4.41 8.65 10.44
C GLY A 167 -5.81 9.24 10.28
N LYS A 168 -6.60 9.11 11.34
CA LYS A 168 -8.02 9.48 11.35
C LYS A 168 -8.42 10.14 12.67
N THR A 169 -9.50 10.93 12.61
CA THR A 169 -10.15 11.50 13.78
C THR A 169 -11.60 11.05 13.78
N THR A 170 -12.04 10.44 14.88
CA THR A 170 -13.41 9.98 15.10
C THR A 170 -14.07 10.86 16.16
N VAL A 171 -15.25 11.38 15.85
CA VAL A 171 -16.11 12.12 16.77
C VAL A 171 -17.36 11.30 17.01
N SER A 172 -17.69 11.03 18.25
CA SER A 172 -18.92 10.35 18.65
C SER A 172 -19.44 10.94 19.94
N GLY A 173 -20.53 11.71 19.87
CA GLY A 173 -20.99 12.52 20.99
C GLY A 173 -19.90 13.46 21.50
N ASP A 174 -19.59 13.38 22.81
CA ASP A 174 -18.55 14.19 23.45
C ASP A 174 -17.15 13.55 23.37
N GLN A 175 -17.00 12.44 22.66
CA GLN A 175 -15.72 11.74 22.51
C GLN A 175 -15.05 12.13 21.22
N HIS A 176 -13.76 12.49 21.31
CA HIS A 176 -12.88 12.87 20.24
C HIS A 176 -11.67 11.94 20.26
N LEU A 177 -11.68 10.89 19.45
CA LEU A 177 -10.54 9.98 19.30
C LEU A 177 -9.74 10.37 18.06
N SER A 178 -8.46 10.65 18.21
CA SER A 178 -7.58 10.89 17.07
C SER A 178 -6.39 9.96 17.08
N VAL A 179 -6.02 9.47 15.89
CA VAL A 179 -4.77 8.78 15.63
C VAL A 179 -4.01 9.59 14.58
N GLN A 180 -2.78 9.94 14.89
CA GLN A 180 -1.92 10.74 13.99
C GLN A 180 -0.62 9.99 13.76
N SER A 181 -0.38 9.62 12.50
CA SER A 181 0.83 8.96 12.05
C SER A 181 1.81 9.97 11.47
N THR A 182 3.08 9.78 11.77
CA THR A 182 4.22 10.51 11.21
C THR A 182 5.15 9.50 10.55
N PRO A 183 5.02 9.29 9.24
CA PRO A 183 5.85 8.34 8.51
C PRO A 183 7.28 8.84 8.35
N SER A 184 8.22 7.92 8.03
CA SER A 184 9.59 8.25 7.66
C SER A 184 9.64 9.28 6.53
N LYS A 185 10.64 10.14 6.56
CA LYS A 185 10.94 11.06 5.45
C LYS A 185 11.54 10.37 4.22
N ASP A 186 12.13 9.18 4.42
CA ASP A 186 12.55 8.33 3.30
C ASP A 186 11.30 7.70 2.66
N LEU A 187 10.99 8.13 1.45
CA LEU A 187 9.81 7.66 0.71
C LEU A 187 9.82 6.15 0.47
N ARG A 188 10.98 5.50 0.52
CA ARG A 188 11.10 4.04 0.38
C ARG A 188 10.77 3.27 1.65
N LYS A 189 10.73 3.98 2.80
CA LYS A 189 10.53 3.41 4.14
C LYS A 189 9.34 4.04 4.86
N ARG A 190 8.25 4.31 4.12
CA ARG A 190 7.09 5.02 4.68
C ARG A 190 6.41 4.29 5.82
N MET A 191 6.58 2.96 5.89
CA MET A 191 6.04 2.14 6.97
C MET A 191 6.92 2.17 8.24
N ASP A 192 8.10 2.83 8.21
CA ASP A 192 8.79 3.24 9.44
C ASP A 192 8.09 4.51 9.93
N TYR A 193 7.23 4.39 10.92
CA TYR A 193 6.45 5.52 11.42
C TYR A 193 6.38 5.57 12.94
N SER A 194 6.06 6.75 13.45
CA SER A 194 5.52 6.91 14.79
C SER A 194 4.08 7.38 14.72
N ALA A 195 3.24 6.92 15.65
CA ALA A 195 1.86 7.39 15.75
C ALA A 195 1.51 7.71 17.20
N VAL A 196 0.60 8.65 17.37
CA VAL A 196 0.04 9.05 18.67
C VAL A 196 -1.47 8.89 18.62
N SER A 197 -2.04 8.24 19.61
CA SER A 197 -3.49 8.21 19.83
C SER A 197 -3.86 9.12 20.98
N MET A 198 -4.95 9.88 20.81
CA MET A 198 -5.45 10.83 21.81
C MET A 198 -6.96 10.69 21.96
N LEU A 199 -7.47 10.78 23.18
CA LEU A 199 -8.90 10.87 23.48
C LEU A 199 -9.16 12.20 24.18
N ASN A 200 -10.00 13.06 23.59
CA ASN A 200 -10.30 14.39 24.10
C ASN A 200 -9.03 15.18 24.45
N ASP A 201 -8.07 15.20 23.52
CA ASP A 201 -6.75 15.83 23.61
C ASP A 201 -5.82 15.26 24.71
N LYS A 202 -6.19 14.12 25.32
CA LYS A 202 -5.33 13.41 26.27
C LYS A 202 -4.65 12.25 25.57
N PRO A 203 -3.30 12.13 25.66
CA PRO A 203 -2.58 11.02 25.08
C PRO A 203 -3.03 9.68 25.67
N LEU A 204 -3.45 8.74 24.82
CA LEU A 204 -3.74 7.36 25.17
C LEU A 204 -2.50 6.48 25.03
N GLY A 205 -1.72 6.68 23.97
CA GLY A 205 -0.55 5.87 23.72
C GLY A 205 0.21 6.31 22.49
N ASN A 206 1.38 5.70 22.32
CA ASN A 206 2.26 5.90 21.17
C ASN A 206 2.57 4.56 20.52
N VAL A 207 2.78 4.61 19.21
CA VAL A 207 3.20 3.46 18.40
C VAL A 207 4.46 3.86 17.67
N ASN A 208 5.43 2.94 17.59
CA ASN A 208 6.59 3.07 16.72
C ASN A 208 6.71 1.78 15.92
N GLN A 209 6.88 1.92 14.61
CA GLN A 209 7.08 0.81 13.69
C GLN A 209 8.38 1.01 12.91
N SER A 210 9.12 -0.08 12.72
CA SER A 210 10.31 -0.15 11.87
C SER A 210 10.28 -1.43 11.07
N CYS A 211 10.53 -1.37 9.76
CA CYS A 211 10.31 -2.48 8.85
C CYS A 211 11.54 -2.80 8.00
N ASP A 212 11.61 -4.06 7.58
CA ASP A 212 12.36 -4.51 6.41
C ASP A 212 11.47 -4.43 5.16
N TYR A 213 12.07 -4.18 4.00
CA TYR A 213 11.33 -3.88 2.78
C TYR A 213 11.75 -4.77 1.61
N ASP A 214 10.79 -5.10 0.76
CA ASP A 214 11.04 -5.72 -0.54
C ASP A 214 11.55 -4.68 -1.58
N ARG A 215 11.81 -5.16 -2.81
CA ARG A 215 12.26 -4.31 -3.93
C ARG A 215 11.22 -3.27 -4.38
N HIS A 216 9.95 -3.43 -4.02
CA HIS A 216 8.84 -2.50 -4.32
C HIS A 216 8.58 -1.53 -3.18
N ASN A 217 9.40 -1.57 -2.12
CA ASN A 217 9.28 -0.79 -0.89
C ASN A 217 7.98 -1.11 -0.11
N ASN A 218 7.53 -2.37 -0.18
CA ASN A 218 6.50 -2.92 0.69
C ASN A 218 7.14 -3.58 1.90
N PRO A 219 6.55 -3.47 3.09
CA PRO A 219 7.07 -4.10 4.28
C PRO A 219 6.98 -5.63 4.16
N VAL A 220 8.03 -6.33 4.55
CA VAL A 220 8.07 -7.81 4.63
C VAL A 220 8.14 -8.31 6.06
N SER A 221 8.66 -7.49 6.97
CA SER A 221 8.71 -7.73 8.40
C SER A 221 8.80 -6.41 9.11
N CYS A 222 8.08 -6.24 10.21
CA CYS A 222 8.10 -5.02 11.00
C CYS A 222 8.19 -5.35 12.49
N ASP A 223 8.93 -4.51 13.22
CA ASP A 223 8.89 -4.45 14.67
C ASP A 223 7.96 -3.32 15.09
N LEU A 224 6.92 -3.65 15.84
CA LEU A 224 5.93 -2.72 16.34
C LEU A 224 6.05 -2.60 17.86
N THR A 225 6.24 -1.38 18.35
CA THR A 225 6.26 -1.09 19.78
C THR A 225 5.07 -0.19 20.11
N ILE A 226 4.21 -0.65 21.00
CA ILE A 226 3.06 0.10 21.52
C ILE A 226 3.35 0.48 22.95
N THR A 227 3.23 1.77 23.26
CA THR A 227 3.33 2.30 24.62
C THR A 227 1.97 2.87 25.00
N ASP A 228 1.29 2.19 25.90
CA ASP A 228 0.05 2.69 26.51
C ASP A 228 0.42 3.52 27.74
N ASN A 229 -0.13 4.72 27.87
CA ASN A 229 0.11 5.60 29.03
C ASN A 229 -0.54 5.07 30.32
N SER A 230 -1.41 4.06 30.22
CA SER A 230 -2.08 3.39 31.35
C SER A 230 -1.43 2.08 31.77
N VAL A 231 -0.53 1.48 30.95
CA VAL A 231 0.05 0.14 31.16
C VAL A 231 1.51 0.12 30.69
N LYS A 232 2.28 -0.88 31.10
CA LYS A 232 3.66 -1.08 30.65
C LYS A 232 3.76 -1.24 29.12
N PRO A 233 4.85 -0.76 28.49
CA PRO A 233 5.04 -0.90 27.05
C PRO A 233 4.88 -2.35 26.59
N LEU A 234 4.04 -2.56 25.60
CA LEU A 234 3.86 -3.83 24.94
C LEU A 234 4.69 -3.82 23.65
N THR A 235 5.66 -4.73 23.54
CA THR A 235 6.41 -4.91 22.29
C THR A 235 5.72 -6.01 21.49
N MET A 236 5.16 -5.64 20.34
CA MET A 236 4.59 -6.59 19.40
C MET A 236 5.58 -6.81 18.25
N LEU A 237 5.87 -8.06 17.95
CA LEU A 237 6.57 -8.45 16.75
C LEU A 237 5.53 -8.62 15.63
N VAL A 238 5.68 -7.86 14.54
CA VAL A 238 4.88 -8.06 13.33
C VAL A 238 5.77 -8.76 12.30
N PRO A 239 5.73 -10.06 12.19
CA PRO A 239 6.43 -10.72 11.10
C PRO A 239 5.51 -10.99 9.92
N LEU A 240 6.08 -10.80 8.76
CA LEU A 240 5.71 -11.32 7.46
C LEU A 240 4.40 -10.84 6.86
N ALA A 241 4.47 -9.72 6.15
CA ALA A 241 3.61 -9.53 4.98
C ALA A 241 4.18 -10.38 3.82
N THR A 242 3.55 -11.48 3.46
CA THR A 242 3.85 -12.16 2.20
C THR A 242 3.12 -11.40 1.10
N VAL A 243 3.84 -10.52 0.40
CA VAL A 243 3.30 -9.78 -0.74
C VAL A 243 3.72 -10.48 -2.02
N ARG A 244 2.76 -10.90 -2.84
CA ARG A 244 3.01 -11.32 -4.22
C ARG A 244 2.64 -10.20 -5.16
N SER A 245 3.63 -9.59 -5.78
CA SER A 245 3.41 -8.63 -6.86
C SER A 245 3.16 -9.35 -8.18
N ALA A 246 2.29 -8.79 -9.03
CA ALA A 246 2.19 -9.23 -10.41
C ALA A 246 3.48 -8.82 -11.14
N GLU A 247 4.33 -9.78 -11.49
CA GLU A 247 5.48 -9.52 -12.34
C GLU A 247 4.97 -9.16 -13.74
N ARG A 248 5.09 -7.89 -14.12
CA ARG A 248 5.13 -7.55 -15.56
C ARG A 248 6.54 -7.88 -16.02
N GLY A 249 6.68 -8.93 -16.81
CA GLY A 249 7.93 -9.21 -17.50
C GLY A 249 8.35 -8.00 -18.33
N CYS A 250 9.60 -7.63 -18.24
CA CYS A 250 10.24 -6.74 -19.19
C CYS A 250 10.32 -7.39 -20.56
#